data_461135a765527ef2c0f0b9ce7c2e48b0
#
_entry.id   461135a765527ef2c0f0b9ce7c2e48b0
#
_cell.length_a   1.000
_cell.length_b   1.000
_cell.length_c   1.000
_cell.angle_alpha   90.00
_cell.angle_beta   90.00
_cell.angle_gamma   90.00
#
_symmetry.space_group_name_H-M   'P 1'
#
loop_
_entity.id
_entity.type
_entity.pdbx_description
1 polymer ?
#
loop_
_entity_poly.entity_id
_entity_poly.type
_entity_poly.pdbx_seq_one_letter_code
_entity_poly.pdbx_strand_id
1 'polypeptide(L)'
;MRRVERVKQASVGRRDALMQGIGATSASALGALLPALVTPTRGFAQDGQEPLGGQPPKGAKPSIKDFDYQIKYQRAFEAVLWNMPAIAIYSFRRAAFADLGMKDNDIIAYSATATPRLEAITANSSTPYIAAYTDLRKGPVLLEVPAAGPDGSLYGQVVDAWQLTIADVGPAGIDQGRGGKLLFTPPGYKDAIPDGYLQVPSPNYRIAFAFRSVPAPGKSAADAYAYAKRLRMYYLSEASNPPQQRFVDPANQRYPTLPFYDDRHFEDMHAIMSVEPVREHDKVMMGMLKSLGIEKGKPFAPDATTKRAMRQAAIDAWFYLQHWFDNTPASIRYWPDRHYISLLRPDGNKAFSFVYDDHVDLIPRAAEYFWCTYMPKVLSDAPATQYMMAMADSNGRLLEAGKLYKIDVPANMPVRQFWALTVYDRATFSFIYSSSNRTTLSSYDLDKMKKNADGSVTLYVGPKAPKGLDTNWIPTAGKRPLPAMRFYGPTEAFNNRTFKLPDFALVS
;
A
#
# COMPACT_ATOMS: atom_id res chain seq x y z
N MET A 1 -52.97 -13.39 -15.12
CA MET A 1 -53.48 -12.11 -15.64
C MET A 1 -53.18 -10.99 -14.67
N ARG A 2 -52.16 -10.17 -14.93
CA ARG A 2 -52.03 -8.75 -14.55
C ARG A 2 -50.88 -8.20 -15.40
N ARG A 3 -51.24 -7.25 -16.26
CA ARG A 3 -50.37 -6.49 -17.16
C ARG A 3 -49.35 -5.66 -16.33
N VAL A 4 -48.07 -5.69 -16.71
CA VAL A 4 -47.06 -4.73 -16.28
C VAL A 4 -46.86 -3.78 -17.45
N GLU A 5 -47.24 -2.53 -17.29
CA GLU A 5 -46.97 -1.43 -18.22
C GLU A 5 -45.53 -1.03 -18.15
N ARG A 6 -44.86 -1.00 -19.31
CA ARG A 6 -43.53 -0.42 -19.48
C ARG A 6 -43.64 1.10 -19.60
N VAL A 7 -43.13 1.81 -18.63
CA VAL A 7 -42.87 3.24 -18.76
C VAL A 7 -41.54 3.42 -19.52
N LYS A 8 -41.62 3.94 -20.73
CA LYS A 8 -40.47 4.44 -21.48
C LYS A 8 -40.08 5.80 -20.91
N GLN A 9 -38.96 5.88 -20.24
CA GLN A 9 -38.29 7.16 -19.97
C GLN A 9 -37.49 7.58 -21.20
N ALA A 10 -37.88 8.68 -21.79
CA ALA A 10 -37.15 9.37 -22.85
C ALA A 10 -36.05 10.23 -22.20
N SER A 11 -34.82 9.91 -22.51
CA SER A 11 -33.66 10.76 -22.17
C SER A 11 -33.64 11.95 -23.14
N VAL A 12 -34.02 13.12 -22.66
CA VAL A 12 -33.80 14.38 -23.38
C VAL A 12 -32.40 14.88 -23.03
N GLY A 13 -31.55 14.94 -24.05
CA GLY A 13 -30.17 15.38 -23.89
C GLY A 13 -30.10 16.88 -23.53
N ARG A 14 -29.34 17.19 -22.49
CA ARG A 14 -29.10 18.55 -21.95
C ARG A 14 -28.41 19.53 -22.92
N ARG A 15 -28.22 19.18 -24.19
CA ARG A 15 -27.56 20.05 -25.17
C ARG A 15 -28.49 20.90 -26.02
N ASP A 16 -29.76 20.59 -26.09
CA ASP A 16 -30.70 21.32 -26.97
C ASP A 16 -31.50 22.43 -26.28
N ALA A 17 -31.34 22.58 -24.96
CA ALA A 17 -32.05 23.61 -24.20
C ALA A 17 -31.31 24.97 -24.12
N LEU A 18 -30.14 25.11 -24.72
CA LEU A 18 -29.30 26.32 -24.61
C LEU A 18 -29.30 27.21 -25.87
N MET A 19 -30.02 26.81 -26.93
CA MET A 19 -30.01 27.56 -28.22
C MET A 19 -31.39 28.07 -28.68
N GLN A 20 -32.43 27.94 -27.88
CA GLN A 20 -33.76 28.54 -28.20
C GLN A 20 -34.22 29.42 -27.04
N GLY A 21 -33.74 30.63 -26.97
CA GLY A 21 -34.18 31.60 -25.95
C GLY A 21 -33.50 32.94 -25.95
N ILE A 22 -33.00 33.40 -27.09
CA ILE A 22 -32.63 34.82 -27.25
C ILE A 22 -33.51 35.43 -28.33
N GLY A 23 -34.75 35.61 -27.99
CA GLY A 23 -35.69 36.49 -28.71
C GLY A 23 -35.82 37.78 -27.93
N ALA A 24 -35.56 38.88 -28.66
CA ALA A 24 -35.54 40.23 -28.17
C ALA A 24 -36.72 40.61 -27.29
N THR A 25 -36.44 41.01 -26.04
CA THR A 25 -37.29 42.00 -25.34
C THR A 25 -36.46 42.69 -24.24
N SER A 26 -36.44 44.00 -24.35
CA SER A 26 -36.16 45.04 -23.32
C SER A 26 -34.75 45.10 -22.74
N ALA A 27 -33.95 45.86 -23.46
CA ALA A 27 -32.69 46.45 -23.00
C ALA A 27 -32.88 47.67 -22.04
N SER A 28 -33.84 47.63 -21.12
CA SER A 28 -34.12 48.81 -20.27
C SER A 28 -34.12 48.57 -18.78
N ALA A 29 -33.92 47.34 -18.30
CA ALA A 29 -33.96 47.09 -16.86
C ALA A 29 -32.66 46.54 -16.21
N LEU A 30 -31.63 46.32 -16.98
CA LEU A 30 -30.32 45.84 -16.44
C LEU A 30 -29.25 46.93 -16.32
N GLY A 31 -29.54 48.17 -16.73
CA GLY A 31 -28.57 49.26 -16.71
C GLY A 31 -28.34 49.91 -15.34
N ALA A 32 -29.15 49.62 -14.34
CA ALA A 32 -29.09 50.36 -13.06
C ALA A 32 -28.46 49.58 -11.87
N LEU A 33 -28.09 48.32 -12.06
CA LEU A 33 -27.55 47.47 -10.95
C LEU A 33 -26.08 47.02 -11.11
N LEU A 34 -25.37 47.48 -12.14
CA LEU A 34 -23.97 47.15 -12.34
C LEU A 34 -23.06 48.35 -12.67
N PRO A 35 -23.10 49.50 -11.94
CA PRO A 35 -22.09 50.52 -12.15
C PRO A 35 -20.72 50.18 -11.53
N ALA A 36 -20.61 49.11 -10.74
CA ALA A 36 -19.38 48.72 -10.06
C ALA A 36 -18.52 47.67 -10.76
N LEU A 37 -19.03 47.08 -11.87
CA LEU A 37 -18.31 46.06 -12.63
C LEU A 37 -17.94 46.42 -14.05
N VAL A 38 -18.30 47.63 -14.50
CA VAL A 38 -17.78 48.18 -15.72
C VAL A 38 -16.51 48.95 -15.36
N THR A 39 -15.42 48.23 -15.18
CA THR A 39 -14.11 48.84 -15.47
C THR A 39 -14.23 49.42 -16.87
N PRO A 40 -13.81 50.69 -17.10
CA PRO A 40 -13.86 51.28 -18.43
C PRO A 40 -13.19 50.32 -19.39
N THR A 41 -13.90 49.91 -20.43
CA THR A 41 -13.33 49.22 -21.57
C THR A 41 -12.10 49.97 -21.97
N ARG A 42 -10.94 49.43 -21.63
CA ARG A 42 -9.68 49.95 -22.13
C ARG A 42 -9.82 49.94 -23.64
N GLY A 43 -9.73 51.10 -24.25
CA GLY A 43 -9.86 51.26 -25.68
C GLY A 43 -8.96 50.29 -26.42
N PHE A 44 -9.31 49.97 -27.65
CA PHE A 44 -8.48 49.13 -28.52
C PHE A 44 -7.02 49.53 -28.39
N ALA A 45 -6.13 48.51 -28.34
CA ALA A 45 -4.72 48.74 -28.29
C ALA A 45 -4.30 49.76 -29.37
N GLN A 46 -3.70 50.89 -28.96
CA GLN A 46 -3.08 51.81 -29.89
C GLN A 46 -1.79 51.17 -30.41
N ASP A 47 -1.35 51.57 -31.61
CA ASP A 47 -0.09 51.12 -32.16
C ASP A 47 1.03 51.28 -31.12
N GLY A 48 1.73 50.20 -30.79
CA GLY A 48 2.76 50.14 -29.77
C GLY A 48 2.31 49.74 -28.35
N GLN A 49 1.01 49.48 -28.09
CA GLN A 49 0.56 48.90 -26.82
C GLN A 49 0.75 47.37 -26.79
N GLU A 50 1.18 46.88 -25.64
CA GLU A 50 1.31 45.42 -25.42
C GLU A 50 -0.07 44.75 -25.44
N PRO A 51 -0.17 43.53 -25.96
CA PRO A 51 -1.40 42.71 -25.87
C PRO A 51 -1.88 42.58 -24.42
N LEU A 52 -3.19 42.52 -24.21
CA LEU A 52 -3.81 42.34 -22.89
C LEU A 52 -3.62 40.91 -22.33
N GLY A 53 -3.22 39.94 -23.18
CA GLY A 53 -2.96 38.55 -22.84
C GLY A 53 -1.95 37.93 -23.81
N GLY A 54 -1.68 36.64 -23.62
CA GLY A 54 -0.76 35.88 -24.47
C GLY A 54 0.72 35.99 -24.10
N GLN A 55 1.04 36.85 -23.13
CA GLN A 55 2.38 37.04 -22.57
C GLN A 55 2.31 37.28 -21.06
N PRO A 56 3.41 37.04 -20.31
CA PRO A 56 3.50 37.41 -18.90
C PRO A 56 3.38 38.92 -18.69
N PRO A 57 3.05 39.38 -17.47
CA PRO A 57 3.06 40.80 -17.14
C PRO A 57 4.40 41.48 -17.47
N LYS A 58 4.38 42.74 -17.87
CA LYS A 58 5.59 43.48 -18.18
C LYS A 58 6.60 43.48 -17.03
N GLY A 59 7.84 43.11 -17.35
CA GLY A 59 8.93 43.00 -16.38
C GLY A 59 8.97 41.67 -15.62
N ALA A 60 8.05 40.75 -15.88
CA ALA A 60 8.13 39.41 -15.33
C ALA A 60 9.37 38.68 -15.85
N LYS A 61 10.02 37.96 -14.94
CA LYS A 61 11.19 37.11 -15.26
C LYS A 61 10.90 35.67 -14.89
N PRO A 62 11.45 34.69 -15.62
CA PRO A 62 11.32 33.30 -15.23
C PRO A 62 12.04 33.06 -13.89
N SER A 63 11.43 32.29 -13.00
CA SER A 63 12.07 31.81 -11.76
C SER A 63 12.95 30.59 -12.01
N ILE A 64 12.70 29.89 -13.12
CA ILE A 64 13.40 28.66 -13.51
C ILE A 64 14.57 29.04 -14.44
N LYS A 65 15.76 28.50 -14.13
CA LYS A 65 16.97 28.75 -14.93
C LYS A 65 17.20 27.67 -16.01
N ASP A 66 16.84 26.44 -15.72
CA ASP A 66 16.99 25.28 -16.60
C ASP A 66 15.62 24.61 -16.78
N PHE A 67 14.91 25.00 -17.84
CA PHE A 67 13.56 24.51 -18.13
C PHE A 67 13.55 23.03 -18.49
N ASP A 68 14.58 22.52 -19.18
CA ASP A 68 14.68 21.11 -19.58
C ASP A 68 14.87 20.21 -18.36
N TYR A 69 15.73 20.62 -17.44
CA TYR A 69 15.87 19.91 -16.16
C TYR A 69 14.56 19.98 -15.34
N GLN A 70 13.98 21.18 -15.23
CA GLN A 70 12.82 21.40 -14.38
C GLN A 70 11.60 20.56 -14.83
N ILE A 71 11.32 20.53 -16.14
CA ILE A 71 10.19 19.73 -16.64
C ILE A 71 10.41 18.23 -16.43
N LYS A 72 11.64 17.74 -16.60
CA LYS A 72 11.99 16.34 -16.33
C LYS A 72 11.88 16.02 -14.84
N TYR A 73 12.35 16.92 -13.97
CA TYR A 73 12.24 16.75 -12.52
C TYR A 73 10.78 16.68 -12.06
N GLN A 74 9.93 17.62 -12.48
CA GLN A 74 8.51 17.61 -12.10
C GLN A 74 7.80 16.33 -12.54
N ARG A 75 8.00 15.91 -13.79
CA ARG A 75 7.42 14.67 -14.31
C ARG A 75 7.93 13.43 -13.57
N ALA A 76 9.22 13.41 -13.23
CA ALA A 76 9.81 12.31 -12.47
C ALA A 76 9.26 12.27 -11.04
N PHE A 77 9.08 13.41 -10.37
CA PHE A 77 8.50 13.50 -9.04
C PHE A 77 7.06 12.94 -9.01
N GLU A 78 6.19 13.41 -9.93
CA GLU A 78 4.82 12.90 -10.04
C GLU A 78 4.80 11.41 -10.43
N ALA A 79 5.73 10.96 -11.26
CA ALA A 79 5.83 9.56 -11.64
C ALA A 79 6.15 8.65 -10.45
N VAL A 80 7.01 9.09 -9.51
CA VAL A 80 7.30 8.34 -8.28
C VAL A 80 6.04 8.19 -7.43
N LEU A 81 5.28 9.26 -7.22
CA LEU A 81 4.03 9.21 -6.45
C LEU A 81 3.00 8.31 -7.14
N TRP A 82 2.82 8.48 -8.45
CA TRP A 82 1.86 7.70 -9.22
C TRP A 82 2.16 6.21 -9.19
N ASN A 83 3.44 5.81 -9.33
CA ASN A 83 3.86 4.42 -9.46
C ASN A 83 4.10 3.71 -8.11
N MET A 84 3.92 4.39 -6.98
CA MET A 84 4.21 3.84 -5.65
C MET A 84 3.58 2.46 -5.40
N PRO A 85 2.29 2.20 -5.72
CA PRO A 85 1.71 0.88 -5.53
C PRO A 85 2.45 -0.22 -6.30
N ALA A 86 2.78 0.04 -7.55
CA ALA A 86 3.42 -0.94 -8.42
C ALA A 86 4.90 -1.19 -8.03
N ILE A 87 5.62 -0.13 -7.66
CA ILE A 87 7.01 -0.25 -7.17
C ILE A 87 7.07 -1.04 -5.85
N ALA A 88 6.14 -0.77 -4.93
CA ALA A 88 6.11 -1.43 -3.63
C ALA A 88 5.99 -2.95 -3.77
N ILE A 89 5.17 -3.46 -4.70
CA ILE A 89 5.05 -4.90 -4.93
C ILE A 89 6.14 -5.45 -5.86
N TYR A 90 6.57 -4.67 -6.86
CA TYR A 90 7.63 -5.09 -7.77
C TYR A 90 8.96 -5.29 -7.05
N SER A 91 9.28 -4.48 -6.05
CA SER A 91 10.52 -4.60 -5.27
C SER A 91 10.63 -5.95 -4.54
N PHE A 92 9.51 -6.54 -4.08
CA PHE A 92 9.50 -7.91 -3.55
C PHE A 92 9.87 -8.94 -4.62
N ARG A 93 9.26 -8.84 -5.81
CA ARG A 93 9.57 -9.74 -6.93
C ARG A 93 11.03 -9.59 -7.37
N ARG A 94 11.52 -8.35 -7.54
CA ARG A 94 12.91 -8.07 -7.89
C ARG A 94 13.88 -8.76 -6.92
N ALA A 95 13.70 -8.53 -5.62
CA ALA A 95 14.56 -9.13 -4.60
C ALA A 95 14.45 -10.66 -4.55
N ALA A 96 13.23 -11.22 -4.73
CA ALA A 96 13.06 -12.67 -4.79
C ALA A 96 13.85 -13.30 -5.93
N PHE A 97 13.87 -12.67 -7.09
CA PHE A 97 14.58 -13.18 -8.27
C PHE A 97 16.09 -12.93 -8.20
N ALA A 98 16.51 -11.75 -7.75
CA ALA A 98 17.91 -11.36 -7.70
C ALA A 98 18.66 -11.97 -6.50
N ASP A 99 18.05 -11.91 -5.31
CA ASP A 99 18.75 -12.26 -4.05
C ASP A 99 18.45 -13.69 -3.57
N LEU A 100 17.25 -14.22 -3.88
CA LEU A 100 16.87 -15.59 -3.49
C LEU A 100 16.94 -16.60 -4.66
N GLY A 101 17.28 -16.16 -5.87
CA GLY A 101 17.40 -16.98 -7.06
C GLY A 101 16.10 -17.68 -7.48
N MET A 102 14.96 -17.03 -7.22
CA MET A 102 13.63 -17.54 -7.60
C MET A 102 13.36 -17.41 -9.10
N LYS A 103 12.42 -18.23 -9.55
CA LYS A 103 11.79 -18.15 -10.88
C LYS A 103 10.29 -17.98 -10.72
N ASP A 104 9.60 -17.66 -11.83
CA ASP A 104 8.13 -17.68 -11.83
C ASP A 104 7.61 -19.04 -11.31
N ASN A 105 6.56 -18.99 -10.48
CA ASN A 105 5.90 -20.14 -9.86
C ASN A 105 6.71 -20.86 -8.75
N ASP A 106 7.94 -20.43 -8.41
CA ASP A 106 8.58 -20.84 -7.16
C ASP A 106 7.82 -20.25 -5.96
N ILE A 107 7.80 -20.96 -4.84
CA ILE A 107 7.10 -20.55 -3.63
C ILE A 107 8.10 -20.25 -2.51
N ILE A 108 8.07 -19.06 -1.95
CA ILE A 108 8.66 -18.76 -0.64
C ILE A 108 7.78 -19.40 0.43
N ALA A 109 8.38 -20.20 1.31
CA ALA A 109 7.74 -20.68 2.53
C ALA A 109 8.70 -20.49 3.70
N TYR A 110 8.35 -19.63 4.65
CA TYR A 110 9.16 -19.38 5.84
C TYR A 110 9.02 -20.53 6.84
N SER A 111 10.12 -21.13 7.24
CA SER A 111 10.16 -22.15 8.32
C SER A 111 10.03 -21.55 9.72
N ALA A 112 10.21 -20.23 9.85
CA ALA A 112 10.09 -19.46 11.09
C ALA A 112 9.39 -18.13 10.84
N THR A 113 9.06 -17.39 11.88
CA THR A 113 8.54 -16.01 11.76
C THR A 113 9.63 -15.06 11.22
N ALA A 114 9.19 -13.99 10.57
CA ALA A 114 10.11 -13.01 9.99
C ALA A 114 10.94 -12.31 11.07
N THR A 115 12.22 -12.13 10.76
CA THR A 115 13.20 -11.36 11.53
C THR A 115 13.59 -10.09 10.75
N PRO A 116 14.45 -9.21 11.28
CA PRO A 116 14.96 -8.05 10.53
C PRO A 116 15.65 -8.38 9.20
N ARG A 117 16.01 -9.65 8.94
CA ARG A 117 16.53 -10.09 7.64
C ARG A 117 15.51 -9.96 6.50
N LEU A 118 14.21 -9.97 6.81
CA LEU A 118 13.16 -9.53 5.90
C LEU A 118 13.06 -8.00 5.99
N GLU A 119 13.69 -7.30 5.07
CA GLU A 119 13.61 -5.86 4.94
C GLU A 119 12.33 -5.49 4.16
N ALA A 120 11.19 -5.60 4.80
CA ALA A 120 9.88 -5.34 4.19
C ALA A 120 9.08 -4.31 4.99
N ILE A 121 8.28 -3.53 4.27
CA ILE A 121 7.39 -2.53 4.84
C ILE A 121 6.41 -3.20 5.81
N THR A 122 6.37 -2.74 7.05
CA THR A 122 5.46 -3.15 8.13
C THR A 122 5.28 -4.67 8.28
N ALA A 123 6.38 -5.42 8.13
CA ALA A 123 6.39 -6.87 8.23
C ALA A 123 5.80 -7.38 9.56
N ASN A 124 5.31 -8.60 9.56
CA ASN A 124 4.73 -9.27 10.73
C ASN A 124 5.69 -10.38 11.21
N SER A 125 5.93 -10.43 12.49
CA SER A 125 6.74 -11.46 13.15
C SER A 125 5.93 -12.49 13.94
N SER A 126 4.58 -12.50 13.79
CA SER A 126 3.71 -13.41 14.57
C SER A 126 3.37 -14.70 13.83
N THR A 127 3.37 -14.69 12.49
CA THR A 127 3.01 -15.84 11.66
C THR A 127 3.97 -15.96 10.46
N PRO A 128 4.36 -17.20 10.09
CA PRO A 128 5.21 -17.43 8.91
C PRO A 128 4.56 -16.95 7.61
N TYR A 129 5.40 -16.40 6.73
CA TYR A 129 4.96 -15.96 5.42
C TYR A 129 5.05 -17.07 4.37
N ILE A 130 4.15 -16.98 3.39
CA ILE A 130 4.24 -17.65 2.09
C ILE A 130 4.15 -16.54 1.05
N ALA A 131 5.02 -16.57 0.02
CA ALA A 131 4.92 -15.65 -1.10
C ALA A 131 5.27 -16.35 -2.41
N ALA A 132 4.69 -15.88 -3.51
CA ALA A 132 5.04 -16.34 -4.84
C ALA A 132 4.82 -15.21 -5.85
N TYR A 133 5.46 -15.33 -7.01
CA TYR A 133 5.36 -14.37 -8.11
C TYR A 133 5.24 -15.14 -9.41
N THR A 134 4.42 -14.62 -10.34
CA THR A 134 4.26 -15.22 -11.66
C THR A 134 4.10 -14.18 -12.75
N ASP A 135 4.25 -14.63 -14.00
CA ASP A 135 4.07 -13.82 -15.20
C ASP A 135 3.08 -14.53 -16.14
N LEU A 136 1.87 -14.03 -16.20
CA LEU A 136 0.76 -14.58 -16.98
C LEU A 136 0.93 -14.42 -18.50
N ARG A 137 1.97 -13.75 -19.00
CA ARG A 137 2.26 -13.71 -20.44
C ARG A 137 2.60 -15.07 -21.01
N LYS A 138 3.03 -16.02 -20.18
CA LYS A 138 3.31 -17.41 -20.57
C LYS A 138 2.06 -18.29 -20.56
N GLY A 139 0.93 -17.76 -20.11
CA GLY A 139 -0.37 -18.45 -20.00
C GLY A 139 -0.98 -18.39 -18.61
N PRO A 140 -2.19 -18.91 -18.44
CA PRO A 140 -2.85 -19.01 -17.15
C PRO A 140 -2.03 -19.83 -16.15
N VAL A 141 -2.11 -19.45 -14.87
CA VAL A 141 -1.39 -20.11 -13.77
C VAL A 141 -2.38 -20.73 -12.79
N LEU A 142 -2.12 -21.95 -12.41
CA LEU A 142 -2.82 -22.66 -11.36
C LEU A 142 -2.13 -22.47 -10.03
N LEU A 143 -2.92 -22.20 -8.99
CA LEU A 143 -2.54 -22.35 -7.59
C LEU A 143 -3.43 -23.42 -6.97
N GLU A 144 -2.85 -24.56 -6.58
CA GLU A 144 -3.54 -25.56 -5.78
C GLU A 144 -3.39 -25.20 -4.30
N VAL A 145 -4.51 -24.91 -3.66
CA VAL A 145 -4.58 -24.52 -2.23
C VAL A 145 -5.07 -25.73 -1.43
N PRO A 146 -4.34 -26.20 -0.41
CA PRO A 146 -4.81 -27.26 0.47
C PRO A 146 -5.97 -26.78 1.34
N ALA A 147 -6.94 -27.65 1.60
CA ALA A 147 -8.05 -27.34 2.50
C ALA A 147 -7.53 -27.03 3.92
N ALA A 148 -8.17 -26.09 4.60
CA ALA A 148 -7.99 -25.87 6.03
C ALA A 148 -8.47 -27.11 6.82
N GLY A 149 -7.77 -27.44 7.90
CA GLY A 149 -8.10 -28.64 8.68
C GLY A 149 -7.16 -28.84 9.88
N PRO A 150 -7.09 -30.08 10.38
CA PRO A 150 -6.30 -30.41 11.58
C PRO A 150 -4.80 -30.19 11.42
N ASP A 151 -4.30 -30.06 10.18
CA ASP A 151 -2.88 -29.81 9.90
C ASP A 151 -2.55 -28.31 9.86
N GLY A 152 -3.55 -27.44 9.71
CA GLY A 152 -3.38 -25.99 9.61
C GLY A 152 -4.34 -25.36 8.62
N SER A 153 -4.10 -24.07 8.37
CA SER A 153 -4.82 -23.28 7.39
C SER A 153 -3.89 -22.23 6.78
N LEU A 154 -4.32 -21.60 5.69
CA LEU A 154 -3.69 -20.38 5.20
C LEU A 154 -4.72 -19.30 4.95
N TYR A 155 -4.29 -18.05 4.96
CA TYR A 155 -5.06 -16.92 4.48
C TYR A 155 -4.12 -15.84 3.92
N GLY A 156 -4.64 -15.04 3.03
CA GLY A 156 -3.91 -13.89 2.48
C GLY A 156 -4.48 -13.43 1.15
N GLN A 157 -3.68 -12.71 0.42
CA GLN A 157 -4.07 -11.97 -0.77
C GLN A 157 -3.27 -12.39 -2.01
N VAL A 158 -3.94 -12.31 -3.15
CA VAL A 158 -3.31 -12.27 -4.47
C VAL A 158 -3.54 -10.89 -5.04
N VAL A 159 -2.46 -10.21 -5.39
CA VAL A 159 -2.50 -8.83 -5.87
C VAL A 159 -2.00 -8.73 -7.31
N ASP A 160 -2.53 -7.78 -8.04
CA ASP A 160 -2.08 -7.44 -9.39
C ASP A 160 -0.78 -6.61 -9.38
N ALA A 161 -0.30 -6.18 -10.54
CA ALA A 161 0.92 -5.37 -10.67
C ALA A 161 0.82 -3.97 -10.05
N TRP A 162 -0.38 -3.51 -9.73
CA TRP A 162 -0.63 -2.24 -9.03
C TRP A 162 -0.99 -2.44 -7.56
N GLN A 163 -0.75 -3.65 -7.07
CA GLN A 163 -1.03 -4.06 -5.70
C GLN A 163 -2.52 -4.00 -5.31
N LEU A 164 -3.41 -4.01 -6.30
CA LEU A 164 -4.84 -4.19 -6.04
C LEU A 164 -5.13 -5.67 -5.84
N THR A 165 -5.85 -5.99 -4.77
CA THR A 165 -6.18 -7.38 -4.45
C THR A 165 -7.24 -7.92 -5.39
N ILE A 166 -6.88 -8.94 -6.17
CA ILE A 166 -7.77 -9.62 -7.12
C ILE A 166 -8.49 -10.80 -6.46
N ALA A 167 -7.88 -11.42 -5.45
CA ALA A 167 -8.53 -12.45 -4.64
C ALA A 167 -7.99 -12.47 -3.21
N ASP A 168 -8.90 -12.60 -2.23
CA ASP A 168 -8.57 -13.11 -0.91
C ASP A 168 -8.69 -14.63 -0.92
N VAL A 169 -7.78 -15.33 -0.21
CA VAL A 169 -7.71 -16.80 -0.10
C VAL A 169 -7.74 -17.20 1.36
N GLY A 170 -8.33 -18.35 1.66
CA GLY A 170 -8.50 -18.85 3.00
C GLY A 170 -9.94 -18.79 3.51
N PRO A 171 -10.21 -18.95 4.81
CA PRO A 171 -11.57 -19.12 5.35
C PRO A 171 -12.56 -17.98 4.99
N ALA A 172 -12.08 -16.76 4.84
CA ALA A 172 -12.88 -15.61 4.39
C ALA A 172 -12.67 -15.29 2.89
N GLY A 173 -11.89 -16.09 2.18
CA GLY A 173 -11.55 -15.87 0.78
C GLY A 173 -12.45 -16.62 -0.20
N ILE A 174 -12.03 -16.61 -1.48
CA ILE A 174 -12.77 -17.20 -2.60
C ILE A 174 -12.96 -18.72 -2.45
N ASP A 175 -12.02 -19.41 -1.80
CA ASP A 175 -12.05 -20.84 -1.54
C ASP A 175 -12.79 -21.21 -0.24
N GLN A 176 -13.15 -20.23 0.59
CA GLN A 176 -13.84 -20.43 1.88
C GLN A 176 -13.13 -21.42 2.81
N GLY A 177 -11.79 -21.51 2.71
CA GLY A 177 -10.99 -22.47 3.46
C GLY A 177 -11.14 -23.94 3.01
N ARG A 178 -11.92 -24.22 1.97
CA ARG A 178 -12.08 -25.56 1.41
C ARG A 178 -10.91 -25.97 0.53
N GLY A 179 -10.01 -25.01 0.25
CA GLY A 179 -8.96 -25.19 -0.74
C GLY A 179 -9.50 -25.27 -2.17
N GLY A 180 -8.69 -25.81 -3.06
CA GLY A 180 -9.10 -25.99 -4.47
C GLY A 180 -8.06 -25.51 -5.46
N LYS A 181 -8.46 -25.46 -6.72
CA LYS A 181 -7.62 -25.08 -7.86
C LYS A 181 -8.03 -23.70 -8.33
N LEU A 182 -7.25 -22.67 -7.98
CA LEU A 182 -7.46 -21.29 -8.43
C LEU A 182 -6.71 -21.06 -9.73
N LEU A 183 -7.44 -20.67 -10.79
CA LEU A 183 -6.88 -20.42 -12.12
C LEU A 183 -6.81 -18.92 -12.36
N PHE A 184 -5.60 -18.38 -12.33
CA PHE A 184 -5.33 -16.98 -12.64
C PHE A 184 -5.15 -16.82 -14.15
N THR A 185 -6.04 -16.03 -14.77
CA THR A 185 -6.06 -15.83 -16.23
C THR A 185 -5.50 -14.45 -16.61
N PRO A 186 -4.71 -14.35 -17.71
CA PRO A 186 -4.14 -13.09 -18.16
C PRO A 186 -5.20 -12.11 -18.69
N PRO A 187 -4.85 -10.83 -18.85
CA PRO A 187 -5.73 -9.85 -19.49
C PRO A 187 -6.23 -10.34 -20.85
N GLY A 188 -7.56 -10.25 -21.06
CA GLY A 188 -8.18 -10.63 -22.33
C GLY A 188 -8.29 -12.13 -22.62
N TYR A 189 -8.07 -12.98 -21.62
CA TYR A 189 -8.25 -14.44 -21.76
C TYR A 189 -9.69 -14.80 -22.10
N LYS A 190 -9.88 -15.66 -23.13
CA LYS A 190 -11.23 -16.01 -23.66
C LYS A 190 -11.47 -17.52 -23.74
N ASP A 191 -10.44 -18.34 -23.48
CA ASP A 191 -10.60 -19.77 -23.59
C ASP A 191 -11.50 -20.29 -22.44
N ALA A 192 -12.15 -21.43 -22.68
CA ALA A 192 -13.01 -22.05 -21.69
C ALA A 192 -12.22 -22.44 -20.42
N ILE A 193 -12.85 -22.22 -19.28
CA ILE A 193 -12.28 -22.66 -18.00
C ILE A 193 -12.63 -24.11 -17.79
N PRO A 194 -11.65 -24.99 -17.55
CA PRO A 194 -11.93 -26.40 -17.27
C PRO A 194 -12.76 -26.56 -15.99
N ASP A 195 -13.60 -27.60 -15.95
CA ASP A 195 -14.41 -27.92 -14.77
C ASP A 195 -13.55 -28.14 -13.52
N GLY A 196 -14.05 -27.66 -12.39
CA GLY A 196 -13.37 -27.80 -11.09
C GLY A 196 -12.31 -26.71 -10.79
N TYR A 197 -12.16 -25.70 -11.67
CA TYR A 197 -11.29 -24.58 -11.44
C TYR A 197 -12.06 -23.33 -11.01
N LEU A 198 -11.54 -22.61 -10.02
CA LEU A 198 -12.03 -21.29 -9.62
C LEU A 198 -11.27 -20.24 -10.43
N GLN A 199 -11.90 -19.62 -11.41
CA GLN A 199 -11.26 -18.56 -12.21
C GLN A 199 -11.10 -17.27 -11.44
N VAL A 200 -9.89 -16.69 -11.53
CA VAL A 200 -9.55 -15.35 -11.06
C VAL A 200 -8.95 -14.56 -12.21
N PRO A 201 -9.72 -13.71 -12.89
CA PRO A 201 -9.21 -12.86 -13.96
C PRO A 201 -8.24 -11.80 -13.38
N SER A 202 -7.09 -11.64 -14.02
CA SER A 202 -6.15 -10.58 -13.69
C SER A 202 -6.19 -9.45 -14.73
N PRO A 203 -6.21 -8.17 -14.32
CA PRO A 203 -6.07 -7.04 -15.23
C PRO A 203 -4.61 -6.82 -15.67
N ASN A 204 -3.66 -7.51 -15.05
CA ASN A 204 -2.23 -7.38 -15.26
C ASN A 204 -1.57 -8.73 -15.55
N TYR A 205 -0.37 -8.69 -16.15
CA TYR A 205 0.39 -9.92 -16.43
C TYR A 205 1.16 -10.42 -15.21
N ARG A 206 1.74 -9.53 -14.40
CA ARG A 206 2.46 -9.93 -13.19
C ARG A 206 1.53 -9.84 -12.00
N ILE A 207 1.47 -10.94 -11.26
CA ILE A 207 0.72 -11.02 -10.01
C ILE A 207 1.62 -11.57 -8.89
N ALA A 208 1.29 -11.18 -7.68
CA ALA A 208 2.02 -11.58 -6.49
C ALA A 208 1.06 -12.18 -5.45
N PHE A 209 1.56 -13.18 -4.74
CA PHE A 209 0.85 -13.93 -3.73
C PHE A 209 1.50 -13.69 -2.38
N ALA A 210 0.72 -13.37 -1.36
CA ALA A 210 1.20 -13.28 0.01
C ALA A 210 0.18 -13.91 0.96
N PHE A 211 0.58 -15.00 1.56
CA PHE A 211 -0.25 -15.75 2.52
C PHE A 211 0.47 -15.88 3.86
N ARG A 212 -0.32 -16.24 4.86
CA ARG A 212 0.12 -16.67 6.18
C ARG A 212 -0.25 -18.12 6.36
N SER A 213 0.71 -18.94 6.76
CA SER A 213 0.41 -20.29 7.23
C SER A 213 0.15 -20.26 8.72
N VAL A 214 -1.01 -20.78 9.12
CA VAL A 214 -1.45 -20.77 10.51
C VAL A 214 -1.55 -22.23 11.00
N PRO A 215 -0.81 -22.61 12.05
CA PRO A 215 -0.93 -23.94 12.61
C PRO A 215 -2.32 -24.13 13.24
N ALA A 216 -2.85 -25.33 13.20
CA ALA A 216 -4.06 -25.67 13.95
C ALA A 216 -3.80 -25.59 15.48
N PRO A 217 -4.84 -25.49 16.32
CA PRO A 217 -4.67 -25.50 17.77
C PRO A 217 -3.83 -26.69 18.25
N GLY A 218 -2.83 -26.43 19.08
CA GLY A 218 -1.89 -27.43 19.59
C GLY A 218 -0.78 -27.86 18.63
N LYS A 219 -0.72 -27.29 17.41
CA LYS A 219 0.32 -27.54 16.42
C LYS A 219 1.42 -26.46 16.48
N SER A 220 2.58 -26.78 15.92
CA SER A 220 3.79 -25.95 15.95
C SER A 220 3.97 -25.12 14.68
N ALA A 221 4.98 -24.23 14.67
CA ALA A 221 5.43 -23.55 13.46
C ALA A 221 5.95 -24.53 12.38
N ALA A 222 6.52 -25.67 12.79
CA ALA A 222 6.94 -26.72 11.86
C ALA A 222 5.76 -27.36 11.14
N ASP A 223 4.64 -27.55 11.82
CA ASP A 223 3.41 -28.05 11.19
C ASP A 223 2.84 -27.02 10.19
N ALA A 224 2.85 -25.74 10.55
CA ALA A 224 2.47 -24.65 9.63
C ALA A 224 3.37 -24.60 8.37
N TYR A 225 4.67 -24.83 8.54
CA TYR A 225 5.61 -24.91 7.42
C TYR A 225 5.33 -26.13 6.54
N ALA A 226 5.09 -27.32 7.16
CA ALA A 226 4.72 -28.54 6.43
C ALA A 226 3.41 -28.36 5.65
N TYR A 227 2.40 -27.68 6.25
CA TYR A 227 1.16 -27.33 5.56
C TYR A 227 1.41 -26.41 4.38
N ALA A 228 2.23 -25.36 4.52
CA ALA A 228 2.59 -24.44 3.44
C ALA A 228 3.21 -25.16 2.25
N LYS A 229 4.01 -26.21 2.49
CA LYS A 229 4.65 -27.01 1.45
C LYS A 229 3.71 -27.94 0.68
N ARG A 230 2.42 -27.95 0.99
CA ARG A 230 1.39 -28.63 0.20
C ARG A 230 0.85 -27.77 -0.95
N LEU A 231 1.17 -26.46 -0.99
CA LEU A 231 0.86 -25.58 -2.11
C LEU A 231 1.57 -26.03 -3.38
N ARG A 232 0.91 -25.90 -4.53
CA ARG A 232 1.49 -26.13 -5.84
C ARG A 232 1.13 -24.99 -6.78
N MET A 233 2.08 -24.58 -7.59
CA MET A 233 1.91 -23.47 -8.54
C MET A 233 2.60 -23.80 -9.87
N TYR A 234 1.85 -23.78 -10.96
CA TYR A 234 2.35 -24.11 -12.29
C TYR A 234 1.44 -23.54 -13.38
N TYR A 235 1.93 -23.47 -14.62
CA TYR A 235 1.12 -23.03 -15.76
C TYR A 235 0.05 -24.06 -16.13
N LEU A 236 -1.12 -23.62 -16.60
CA LEU A 236 -2.21 -24.49 -17.04
C LEU A 236 -1.73 -25.50 -18.11
N SER A 237 -0.84 -25.08 -18.98
CA SER A 237 -0.21 -25.96 -20.00
C SER A 237 0.57 -27.14 -19.43
N GLU A 238 0.96 -27.08 -18.17
CA GLU A 238 1.71 -28.12 -17.45
C GLU A 238 0.78 -29.00 -16.59
N ALA A 239 -0.54 -28.79 -16.60
CA ALA A 239 -1.49 -29.43 -15.69
C ALA A 239 -1.56 -30.96 -15.86
N SER A 240 -1.25 -31.52 -17.04
CA SER A 240 -1.19 -32.95 -17.28
C SER A 240 0.04 -33.64 -16.66
N ASN A 241 1.13 -32.90 -16.49
CA ASN A 241 2.38 -33.36 -15.86
C ASN A 241 3.04 -32.20 -15.10
N PRO A 242 2.48 -31.78 -13.95
CA PRO A 242 2.95 -30.60 -13.24
C PRO A 242 4.39 -30.79 -12.74
N PRO A 243 5.26 -29.77 -12.87
CA PRO A 243 6.63 -29.86 -12.39
C PRO A 243 6.70 -30.03 -10.87
N GLN A 244 7.83 -30.54 -10.41
CA GLN A 244 8.10 -30.59 -8.96
C GLN A 244 8.14 -29.15 -8.41
N GLN A 245 7.34 -28.87 -7.38
CA GLN A 245 7.29 -27.57 -6.75
C GLN A 245 8.61 -27.25 -6.04
N ARG A 246 9.23 -26.14 -6.42
CA ARG A 246 10.38 -25.59 -5.73
C ARG A 246 9.92 -24.64 -4.62
N PHE A 247 10.46 -24.89 -3.41
CA PHE A 247 10.27 -24.01 -2.26
C PHE A 247 11.60 -23.33 -1.89
N VAL A 248 11.51 -22.05 -1.53
CA VAL A 248 12.63 -21.25 -1.03
C VAL A 248 12.30 -20.81 0.39
N ASP A 249 13.19 -21.08 1.32
CA ASP A 249 13.07 -20.64 2.72
C ASP A 249 14.09 -19.53 3.02
N PRO A 250 13.69 -18.26 3.09
CA PRO A 250 14.58 -17.16 3.39
C PRO A 250 14.66 -16.80 4.87
N ALA A 251 14.21 -17.66 5.79
CA ALA A 251 14.18 -17.37 7.23
C ALA A 251 15.55 -16.92 7.80
N ASN A 252 16.64 -17.45 7.25
CA ASN A 252 18.03 -17.12 7.64
C ASN A 252 18.78 -16.29 6.59
N GLN A 253 18.11 -15.83 5.54
CA GLN A 253 18.69 -15.03 4.46
C GLN A 253 18.20 -13.58 4.50
N ARG A 254 19.02 -12.66 4.01
CA ARG A 254 18.57 -11.29 3.77
C ARG A 254 17.62 -11.28 2.56
N TYR A 255 16.48 -10.64 2.73
CA TYR A 255 15.49 -10.47 1.67
C TYR A 255 15.11 -8.98 1.58
N PRO A 256 15.83 -8.18 0.73
CA PRO A 256 15.74 -6.72 0.70
C PRO A 256 14.62 -6.25 -0.23
N THR A 257 13.39 -6.22 0.25
CA THR A 257 12.20 -5.94 -0.57
C THR A 257 11.82 -4.46 -0.62
N LEU A 258 12.60 -3.58 -0.01
CA LEU A 258 12.29 -2.14 0.02
C LEU A 258 12.50 -1.49 -1.36
N PRO A 259 11.63 -0.55 -1.77
CA PRO A 259 11.83 0.26 -2.97
C PRO A 259 13.13 1.06 -2.93
N PHE A 260 13.71 1.34 -4.09
CA PHE A 260 14.81 2.29 -4.21
C PHE A 260 14.28 3.72 -4.33
N TYR A 261 15.00 4.68 -3.74
CA TYR A 261 14.71 6.12 -3.87
C TYR A 261 15.90 6.86 -4.47
N ASP A 262 16.34 6.36 -5.64
CA ASP A 262 17.35 6.94 -6.52
C ASP A 262 16.97 6.63 -7.99
N ASP A 263 17.90 6.74 -8.92
CA ASP A 263 17.66 6.46 -10.35
C ASP A 263 17.22 5.00 -10.63
N ARG A 264 17.57 4.04 -9.79
CA ARG A 264 17.10 2.64 -9.89
C ARG A 264 15.57 2.51 -9.75
N HIS A 265 14.90 3.46 -9.09
CA HIS A 265 13.44 3.52 -9.04
C HIS A 265 12.84 3.55 -10.45
N PHE A 266 13.45 4.28 -11.36
CA PHE A 266 12.96 4.41 -12.73
C PHE A 266 13.34 3.23 -13.63
N GLU A 267 14.40 2.49 -13.30
CA GLU A 267 14.71 1.20 -13.91
C GLU A 267 13.60 0.18 -13.57
N ASP A 268 13.22 0.09 -12.30
CA ASP A 268 12.11 -0.75 -11.85
C ASP A 268 10.78 -0.31 -12.51
N MET A 269 10.51 1.00 -12.55
CA MET A 269 9.33 1.56 -13.22
C MET A 269 9.29 1.18 -14.70
N HIS A 270 10.40 1.33 -15.42
CA HIS A 270 10.51 0.90 -16.81
C HIS A 270 10.24 -0.60 -16.97
N ALA A 271 10.79 -1.43 -16.09
CA ALA A 271 10.58 -2.88 -16.12
C ALA A 271 9.10 -3.27 -15.90
N ILE A 272 8.34 -2.49 -15.11
CA ILE A 272 6.90 -2.67 -14.94
C ILE A 272 6.16 -2.20 -16.21
N MET A 273 6.39 -0.97 -16.64
CA MET A 273 5.66 -0.35 -17.76
C MET A 273 5.91 -1.06 -19.11
N SER A 274 7.06 -1.69 -19.27
CA SER A 274 7.36 -2.49 -20.48
C SER A 274 6.48 -3.73 -20.61
N VAL A 275 5.92 -4.22 -19.52
CA VAL A 275 5.14 -5.47 -19.48
C VAL A 275 3.65 -5.19 -19.36
N GLU A 276 3.25 -4.35 -18.41
CA GLU A 276 1.86 -4.25 -17.99
C GLU A 276 0.98 -3.52 -19.01
N PRO A 277 -0.32 -3.88 -19.12
CA PRO A 277 -1.29 -3.10 -19.88
C PRO A 277 -1.40 -1.67 -19.36
N VAL A 278 -1.58 -0.72 -20.26
CA VAL A 278 -1.84 0.68 -19.91
C VAL A 278 -3.32 0.84 -19.60
N ARG A 279 -3.65 1.28 -18.39
CA ARG A 279 -5.02 1.56 -17.99
C ARG A 279 -5.47 2.92 -18.55
N GLU A 280 -6.76 3.10 -18.77
CA GLU A 280 -7.29 4.33 -19.39
C GLU A 280 -6.90 5.59 -18.60
N HIS A 281 -7.05 5.56 -17.29
CA HIS A 281 -6.73 6.69 -16.42
C HIS A 281 -5.22 6.96 -16.25
N ASP A 282 -4.35 6.10 -16.80
CA ASP A 282 -2.89 6.26 -16.75
C ASP A 282 -2.28 6.87 -18.03
N LYS A 283 -3.06 7.05 -19.10
CA LYS A 283 -2.55 7.51 -20.40
C LYS A 283 -1.82 8.85 -20.33
N VAL A 284 -2.30 9.79 -19.53
CA VAL A 284 -1.63 11.09 -19.33
C VAL A 284 -0.24 10.88 -18.71
N MET A 285 -0.16 10.03 -17.69
CA MET A 285 1.11 9.71 -17.06
C MET A 285 2.07 8.98 -18.02
N MET A 286 1.57 8.07 -18.84
CA MET A 286 2.38 7.42 -19.89
C MET A 286 2.97 8.44 -20.86
N GLY A 287 2.24 9.51 -21.21
CA GLY A 287 2.74 10.63 -21.99
C GLY A 287 3.86 11.41 -21.29
N MET A 288 3.75 11.58 -19.99
CA MET A 288 4.80 12.21 -19.16
C MET A 288 6.05 11.32 -19.09
N LEU A 289 5.89 10.02 -18.86
CA LEU A 289 6.98 9.03 -18.81
C LEU A 289 7.78 8.95 -20.09
N LYS A 290 7.12 9.12 -21.26
CA LYS A 290 7.79 9.17 -22.55
C LYS A 290 8.88 10.24 -22.62
N SER A 291 8.64 11.41 -22.02
CA SER A 291 9.63 12.49 -21.97
C SER A 291 10.83 12.19 -21.05
N LEU A 292 10.70 11.18 -20.21
CA LEU A 292 11.75 10.64 -19.36
C LEU A 292 12.47 9.43 -20.00
N GLY A 293 12.08 9.02 -21.22
CA GLY A 293 12.61 7.86 -21.88
C GLY A 293 12.01 6.52 -21.42
N ILE A 294 10.91 6.54 -20.67
CA ILE A 294 10.18 5.34 -20.26
C ILE A 294 9.05 5.11 -21.24
N GLU A 295 9.28 4.21 -22.19
CA GLU A 295 8.32 3.84 -23.24
C GLU A 295 8.24 2.32 -23.37
N LYS A 296 7.02 1.81 -23.55
CA LYS A 296 6.80 0.37 -23.78
C LYS A 296 7.50 -0.09 -25.06
N GLY A 297 8.27 -1.18 -24.97
CA GLY A 297 8.98 -1.76 -26.09
C GLY A 297 10.26 -1.04 -26.52
N LYS A 298 10.69 0.00 -25.80
CA LYS A 298 11.95 0.70 -26.05
C LYS A 298 12.96 0.46 -24.93
N PRO A 299 14.26 0.44 -25.23
CA PRO A 299 15.31 0.42 -24.21
C PRO A 299 15.26 1.66 -23.33
N PHE A 300 15.57 1.50 -22.04
CA PHE A 300 15.67 2.60 -21.09
C PHE A 300 17.12 3.12 -21.06
N ALA A 301 17.37 4.24 -21.71
CA ALA A 301 18.70 4.85 -21.82
C ALA A 301 18.61 6.39 -21.68
N PRO A 302 18.19 6.92 -20.50
CA PRO A 302 18.07 8.34 -20.28
C PRO A 302 19.42 9.04 -20.30
N ASP A 303 19.45 10.29 -20.81
CA ASP A 303 20.63 11.15 -20.79
C ASP A 303 21.03 11.58 -19.36
N ALA A 304 22.19 12.21 -19.22
CA ALA A 304 22.73 12.62 -17.93
C ALA A 304 21.81 13.64 -17.19
N THR A 305 21.17 14.56 -17.91
CA THR A 305 20.24 15.55 -17.35
C THR A 305 18.98 14.84 -16.83
N THR A 306 18.43 13.93 -17.59
CA THR A 306 17.26 13.13 -17.21
C THR A 306 17.58 12.25 -15.99
N LYS A 307 18.73 11.55 -15.95
CA LYS A 307 19.16 10.76 -14.78
C LYS A 307 19.30 11.62 -13.53
N ARG A 308 19.90 12.81 -13.64
CA ARG A 308 20.04 13.74 -12.51
C ARG A 308 18.67 14.18 -11.99
N ALA A 309 17.75 14.52 -12.89
CA ALA A 309 16.39 14.91 -12.53
C ALA A 309 15.62 13.76 -11.86
N MET A 310 15.69 12.56 -12.40
CA MET A 310 15.08 11.35 -11.83
C MET A 310 15.61 11.05 -10.42
N ARG A 311 16.93 11.04 -10.23
CA ARG A 311 17.54 10.77 -8.93
C ARG A 311 17.07 11.78 -7.88
N GLN A 312 17.10 13.08 -8.20
CA GLN A 312 16.66 14.10 -7.27
C GLN A 312 15.17 13.97 -6.97
N ALA A 313 14.35 13.72 -7.98
CA ALA A 313 12.91 13.54 -7.84
C ALA A 313 12.55 12.34 -6.93
N ALA A 314 13.25 11.22 -7.07
CA ALA A 314 13.03 10.06 -6.20
C ALA A 314 13.39 10.36 -4.73
N ILE A 315 14.51 11.06 -4.50
CA ILE A 315 14.92 11.50 -3.16
C ILE A 315 13.87 12.43 -2.57
N ASP A 316 13.46 13.45 -3.31
CA ASP A 316 12.51 14.46 -2.81
C ASP A 316 11.11 13.87 -2.59
N ALA A 317 10.68 12.92 -3.43
CA ALA A 317 9.43 12.20 -3.24
C ALA A 317 9.45 11.36 -1.94
N TRP A 318 10.58 10.73 -1.60
CA TRP A 318 10.74 10.06 -0.32
C TRP A 318 10.60 11.03 0.86
N PHE A 319 11.28 12.18 0.82
CA PHE A 319 11.16 13.21 1.86
C PHE A 319 9.75 13.78 1.94
N TYR A 320 9.09 13.99 0.80
CA TYR A 320 7.70 14.44 0.75
C TYR A 320 6.75 13.45 1.42
N LEU A 321 6.87 12.14 1.13
CA LEU A 321 6.04 11.11 1.74
C LEU A 321 6.35 10.92 3.23
N GLN A 322 7.61 11.10 3.66
CA GLN A 322 7.98 11.17 5.08
C GLN A 322 7.31 12.35 5.77
N HIS A 323 7.37 13.53 5.16
CA HIS A 323 6.73 14.75 5.65
C HIS A 323 5.22 14.58 5.75
N TRP A 324 4.60 14.01 4.71
CA TRP A 324 3.16 13.76 4.69
C TRP A 324 2.73 12.82 5.83
N PHE A 325 3.48 11.76 6.09
CA PHE A 325 3.22 10.85 7.22
C PHE A 325 3.36 11.57 8.57
N ASP A 326 4.41 12.34 8.76
CA ASP A 326 4.65 13.06 10.03
C ASP A 326 3.61 14.16 10.29
N ASN A 327 3.03 14.74 9.25
CA ASN A 327 2.01 15.79 9.32
C ASN A 327 0.59 15.27 9.06
N THR A 328 0.35 14.01 9.32
CA THR A 328 -0.98 13.40 9.21
C THR A 328 -2.02 14.20 10.01
N PRO A 329 -3.14 14.62 9.39
CA PRO A 329 -4.15 15.44 10.04
C PRO A 329 -4.74 14.75 11.28
N ALA A 330 -5.03 15.53 12.32
CA ALA A 330 -5.65 15.02 13.54
C ALA A 330 -7.03 14.39 13.29
N SER A 331 -7.72 14.80 12.22
CA SER A 331 -9.03 14.26 11.80
C SER A 331 -9.01 12.77 11.45
N ILE A 332 -7.84 12.21 11.07
CA ILE A 332 -7.72 10.76 10.74
C ILE A 332 -7.20 9.93 11.92
N ARG A 333 -7.01 10.52 13.09
CA ARG A 333 -6.69 9.75 14.30
C ARG A 333 -7.81 8.76 14.61
N TYR A 334 -7.43 7.56 14.97
CA TYR A 334 -8.41 6.53 15.32
C TYR A 334 -9.21 6.92 16.57
N TRP A 335 -8.53 7.43 17.60
CA TRP A 335 -9.13 8.09 18.77
C TRP A 335 -8.78 9.59 18.70
N PRO A 336 -9.76 10.50 18.69
CA PRO A 336 -9.50 11.93 18.54
C PRO A 336 -8.56 12.53 19.60
N ASP A 337 -8.55 11.95 20.81
CA ASP A 337 -7.77 12.38 21.97
C ASP A 337 -6.49 11.53 22.18
N ARG A 338 -6.07 10.75 21.17
CA ARG A 338 -4.85 9.94 21.16
C ARG A 338 -4.06 10.15 19.88
N HIS A 339 -2.80 9.72 19.88
CA HIS A 339 -1.89 9.95 18.77
C HIS A 339 -1.66 8.68 17.92
N TYR A 340 -2.76 7.97 17.63
CA TYR A 340 -2.73 6.77 16.80
C TYR A 340 -3.51 6.93 15.51
N ILE A 341 -2.98 6.37 14.42
CA ILE A 341 -3.72 6.16 13.18
C ILE A 341 -3.86 4.67 12.90
N SER A 342 -4.90 4.29 12.16
CA SER A 342 -4.96 2.95 11.59
C SER A 342 -3.89 2.81 10.50
N LEU A 343 -3.23 1.64 10.43
CA LEU A 343 -2.28 1.35 9.38
C LEU A 343 -2.95 1.41 8.00
N LEU A 344 -4.12 0.77 7.88
CA LEU A 344 -4.91 0.78 6.66
C LEU A 344 -5.81 2.02 6.62
N ARG A 345 -5.63 2.82 5.58
CA ARG A 345 -6.42 4.02 5.29
C ARG A 345 -7.16 3.79 3.98
N PRO A 346 -8.36 3.19 4.03
CA PRO A 346 -9.09 2.87 2.81
C PRO A 346 -9.46 4.16 2.06
N ASP A 347 -9.58 4.03 0.74
CA ASP A 347 -10.29 5.01 -0.09
C ASP A 347 -11.80 4.96 0.18
N GLY A 348 -12.58 5.80 -0.50
CA GLY A 348 -14.02 5.90 -0.29
C GLY A 348 -14.79 4.60 -0.51
N ASN A 349 -14.28 3.67 -1.33
CA ASN A 349 -14.87 2.36 -1.58
C ASN A 349 -14.23 1.21 -0.78
N LYS A 350 -13.26 1.50 0.09
CA LYS A 350 -12.52 0.54 0.92
C LYS A 350 -11.70 -0.49 0.15
N ALA A 351 -11.44 -0.27 -1.14
CA ALA A 351 -10.74 -1.20 -2.03
C ALA A 351 -9.27 -0.79 -2.32
N PHE A 352 -8.81 0.31 -1.74
CA PHE A 352 -7.44 0.84 -1.86
C PHE A 352 -7.01 1.21 -3.28
N SER A 353 -7.97 1.41 -4.19
CA SER A 353 -7.72 1.83 -5.57
C SER A 353 -7.38 3.31 -5.68
N PHE A 354 -8.00 4.14 -4.86
CA PHE A 354 -7.95 5.61 -4.92
C PHE A 354 -8.30 6.17 -6.30
N VAL A 355 -9.07 5.40 -7.07
CA VAL A 355 -9.58 5.76 -8.40
C VAL A 355 -11.07 6.01 -8.28
N TYR A 356 -11.49 7.22 -8.64
CA TYR A 356 -12.86 7.70 -8.60
C TYR A 356 -13.35 7.96 -10.04
N ASP A 357 -14.59 8.33 -10.20
CA ASP A 357 -15.21 8.53 -11.53
C ASP A 357 -14.54 9.67 -12.31
N ASP A 358 -14.04 10.69 -11.63
CA ASP A 358 -13.52 11.92 -12.21
C ASP A 358 -12.03 12.18 -11.92
N HIS A 359 -11.41 11.44 -11.01
CA HIS A 359 -10.00 11.65 -10.65
C HIS A 359 -9.33 10.40 -10.03
N VAL A 360 -8.04 10.51 -9.84
CA VAL A 360 -7.24 9.57 -9.03
C VAL A 360 -6.56 10.36 -7.92
N ASP A 361 -6.80 9.95 -6.67
CA ASP A 361 -6.15 10.55 -5.49
C ASP A 361 -4.69 10.05 -5.37
N LEU A 362 -3.78 10.70 -6.10
CA LEU A 362 -2.39 10.25 -6.21
C LEU A 362 -1.64 10.30 -4.89
N ILE A 363 -1.78 11.36 -4.11
CA ILE A 363 -1.00 11.55 -2.87
C ILE A 363 -1.45 10.59 -1.77
N PRO A 364 -2.75 10.47 -1.42
CA PRO A 364 -3.21 9.48 -0.46
C PRO A 364 -2.85 8.05 -0.88
N ARG A 365 -2.96 7.73 -2.18
CA ARG A 365 -2.57 6.44 -2.72
C ARG A 365 -1.07 6.17 -2.56
N ALA A 366 -0.23 7.11 -2.97
CA ALA A 366 1.22 7.00 -2.80
C ALA A 366 1.61 6.83 -1.34
N ALA A 367 0.99 7.61 -0.46
CA ALA A 367 1.25 7.56 0.97
C ALA A 367 0.86 6.19 1.56
N GLU A 368 -0.32 5.65 1.25
CA GLU A 368 -0.74 4.34 1.74
C GLU A 368 0.25 3.23 1.34
N TYR A 369 0.63 3.18 0.06
CA TYR A 369 1.56 2.17 -0.44
C TYR A 369 3.03 2.44 -0.09
N PHE A 370 3.34 3.60 0.49
CA PHE A 370 4.65 3.91 1.04
C PHE A 370 4.90 3.21 2.38
N TRP A 371 3.87 2.94 3.18
CA TRP A 371 4.01 2.33 4.50
C TRP A 371 3.26 1.00 4.68
N CYS A 372 2.40 0.60 3.74
CA CYS A 372 1.65 -0.64 3.82
C CYS A 372 1.67 -1.43 2.52
N THR A 373 1.57 -2.75 2.62
CA THR A 373 1.52 -3.68 1.48
C THR A 373 0.51 -4.78 1.75
N TYR A 374 -0.03 -5.38 0.68
CA TYR A 374 -0.94 -6.52 0.74
C TYR A 374 -2.22 -6.26 1.56
N MET A 375 -2.97 -5.24 1.16
CA MET A 375 -4.27 -4.93 1.74
C MET A 375 -5.33 -5.97 1.33
N PRO A 376 -6.41 -6.16 2.11
CA PRO A 376 -7.53 -7.01 1.71
C PRO A 376 -8.22 -6.46 0.45
N LYS A 377 -9.00 -7.30 -0.24
CA LYS A 377 -9.75 -6.86 -1.43
C LYS A 377 -10.71 -5.72 -1.11
N VAL A 378 -11.41 -5.83 0.01
CA VAL A 378 -12.24 -4.76 0.58
C VAL A 378 -12.07 -4.75 2.10
N LEU A 379 -11.79 -3.59 2.68
CA LEU A 379 -11.67 -3.46 4.13
C LEU A 379 -13.03 -3.64 4.81
N SER A 380 -13.12 -4.64 5.68
CA SER A 380 -14.29 -4.87 6.53
C SER A 380 -14.44 -3.77 7.59
N ASP A 381 -15.67 -3.46 7.99
CA ASP A 381 -15.95 -2.57 9.13
C ASP A 381 -15.48 -3.17 10.46
N ALA A 382 -15.39 -4.49 10.54
CA ALA A 382 -14.86 -5.23 11.68
C ALA A 382 -13.76 -6.20 11.23
N PRO A 383 -12.56 -5.68 10.85
CA PRO A 383 -11.49 -6.51 10.35
C PRO A 383 -10.95 -7.45 11.43
N ALA A 384 -10.47 -8.62 11.00
CA ALA A 384 -9.93 -9.66 11.89
C ALA A 384 -8.68 -9.17 12.67
N THR A 385 -8.00 -8.17 12.17
CA THR A 385 -6.81 -7.57 12.80
C THR A 385 -6.81 -6.06 12.57
N GLN A 386 -6.48 -5.30 13.61
CA GLN A 386 -6.28 -3.86 13.55
C GLN A 386 -4.88 -3.48 14.00
N TYR A 387 -4.25 -2.54 13.28
CA TYR A 387 -2.91 -2.03 13.58
C TYR A 387 -2.99 -0.54 13.86
N MET A 388 -2.58 -0.14 15.06
CA MET A 388 -2.55 1.25 15.50
C MET A 388 -1.11 1.74 15.54
N MET A 389 -0.77 2.63 14.60
CA MET A 389 0.55 3.24 14.51
C MET A 389 0.64 4.43 15.45
N ALA A 390 1.60 4.42 16.36
CA ALA A 390 1.84 5.55 17.27
C ALA A 390 2.57 6.67 16.51
N MET A 391 1.89 7.78 16.30
CA MET A 391 2.41 8.92 15.55
C MET A 391 3.22 9.88 16.41
N ALA A 392 2.84 10.03 17.68
CA ALA A 392 3.46 10.96 18.60
C ALA A 392 3.39 10.43 20.04
N ASP A 393 4.13 11.06 20.95
CA ASP A 393 4.07 10.81 22.38
C ASP A 393 2.81 11.44 23.01
N SER A 394 2.59 11.20 24.30
CA SER A 394 1.45 11.74 25.07
C SER A 394 1.40 13.28 25.13
N ASN A 395 2.46 13.97 24.77
CA ASN A 395 2.54 15.43 24.65
C ASN A 395 2.34 15.91 23.19
N GLY A 396 2.03 15.01 22.24
CA GLY A 396 1.86 15.33 20.84
C GLY A 396 3.16 15.57 20.08
N ARG A 397 4.32 15.20 20.63
CA ARG A 397 5.63 15.34 19.97
C ARG A 397 5.96 14.05 19.23
N LEU A 398 6.46 14.20 18.00
CA LEU A 398 6.94 13.06 17.21
C LEU A 398 8.01 12.29 18.01
N LEU A 399 7.99 10.95 17.88
CA LEU A 399 9.00 10.11 18.49
C LEU A 399 10.37 10.38 17.86
N GLU A 400 11.44 10.36 18.66
CA GLU A 400 12.79 10.72 18.25
C GLU A 400 13.76 9.54 18.33
N ALA A 401 14.79 9.58 17.51
CA ALA A 401 15.91 8.64 17.58
C ALA A 401 16.68 8.80 18.90
N GLY A 402 17.17 7.68 19.44
CA GLY A 402 17.99 7.68 20.64
C GLY A 402 17.25 7.87 21.96
N LYS A 403 15.94 8.13 21.92
CA LYS A 403 15.09 8.31 23.11
C LYS A 403 14.48 7.01 23.60
N LEU A 404 14.14 6.97 24.90
CA LEU A 404 13.43 5.87 25.54
C LEU A 404 11.97 6.27 25.77
N TYR A 405 11.06 5.46 25.29
CA TYR A 405 9.61 5.63 25.46
C TYR A 405 9.02 4.44 26.22
N LYS A 406 7.89 4.66 26.89
CA LYS A 406 7.11 3.60 27.53
C LYS A 406 5.64 3.70 27.15
N ILE A 407 4.95 2.57 27.25
CA ILE A 407 3.49 2.47 27.18
C ILE A 407 3.00 1.50 28.25
N ASP A 408 1.94 1.87 28.95
CA ASP A 408 1.29 1.00 29.92
C ASP A 408 0.14 0.26 29.19
N VAL A 409 0.32 -1.03 28.94
CA VAL A 409 -0.65 -1.88 28.26
C VAL A 409 -1.60 -2.46 29.30
N PRO A 410 -2.92 -2.13 29.25
CA PRO A 410 -3.89 -2.61 30.23
C PRO A 410 -4.00 -4.14 30.27
N ALA A 411 -4.34 -4.70 31.42
CA ALA A 411 -4.57 -6.13 31.59
C ALA A 411 -5.73 -6.66 30.72
N ASN A 412 -6.75 -5.83 30.50
CA ASN A 412 -7.98 -6.16 29.79
C ASN A 412 -7.99 -5.64 28.34
N MET A 413 -6.95 -5.92 27.57
CA MET A 413 -6.90 -5.54 26.17
C MET A 413 -8.08 -6.12 25.38
N PRO A 414 -8.74 -5.32 24.51
CA PRO A 414 -9.98 -5.68 23.83
C PRO A 414 -9.73 -6.59 22.61
N VAL A 415 -9.17 -7.76 22.83
CA VAL A 415 -8.84 -8.77 21.81
C VAL A 415 -9.40 -10.14 22.19
N ARG A 416 -9.86 -10.91 21.19
CA ARG A 416 -10.30 -12.30 21.36
C ARG A 416 -9.15 -13.30 21.25
N GLN A 417 -8.08 -12.93 20.56
CA GLN A 417 -6.95 -13.79 20.32
C GLN A 417 -5.72 -13.31 21.10
N PHE A 418 -5.04 -12.30 20.63
CA PHE A 418 -3.86 -11.72 21.28
C PHE A 418 -3.60 -10.31 20.79
N TRP A 419 -2.74 -9.60 21.50
CA TRP A 419 -2.17 -8.33 21.07
C TRP A 419 -0.66 -8.43 20.89
N ALA A 420 -0.08 -7.55 20.07
CA ALA A 420 1.37 -7.45 19.90
C ALA A 420 1.79 -5.99 19.67
N LEU A 421 2.85 -5.58 20.36
CA LEU A 421 3.58 -4.34 20.08
C LEU A 421 4.76 -4.69 19.18
N THR A 422 4.76 -4.19 17.95
CA THR A 422 5.87 -4.33 17.00
C THR A 422 6.49 -2.95 16.75
N VAL A 423 7.82 -2.88 16.67
CA VAL A 423 8.53 -1.61 16.46
C VAL A 423 9.31 -1.64 15.16
N TYR A 424 9.09 -0.62 14.32
CA TYR A 424 9.76 -0.42 13.05
C TYR A 424 10.70 0.77 13.08
N ASP A 425 11.63 0.81 12.15
CA ASP A 425 12.39 2.02 11.81
C ASP A 425 11.45 3.00 11.07
N ARG A 426 11.23 4.17 11.63
CA ARG A 426 10.36 5.20 11.03
C ARG A 426 10.82 5.64 9.64
N ALA A 427 12.12 5.53 9.33
CA ALA A 427 12.65 5.91 8.03
C ALA A 427 12.26 4.93 6.91
N THR A 428 12.13 3.64 7.23
CA THR A 428 11.95 2.58 6.22
C THR A 428 10.66 1.78 6.39
N PHE A 429 9.97 1.95 7.52
CA PHE A 429 8.83 1.13 7.94
C PHE A 429 9.13 -0.37 8.05
N SER A 430 10.41 -0.75 8.02
CA SER A 430 10.87 -2.13 8.19
C SER A 430 11.32 -2.39 9.62
N PHE A 431 11.55 -3.67 9.96
CA PHE A 431 12.11 -4.02 11.25
C PHE A 431 13.49 -3.38 11.48
N ILE A 432 13.78 -3.05 12.73
CA ILE A 432 15.07 -2.52 13.14
C ILE A 432 16.04 -3.69 13.37
N TYR A 433 17.21 -3.65 12.74
CA TYR A 433 18.30 -4.54 13.06
C TYR A 433 18.85 -4.24 14.47
N SER A 434 18.87 -5.24 15.32
CA SER A 434 19.44 -5.16 16.66
C SER A 434 20.15 -6.47 17.02
N SER A 435 21.00 -6.45 18.03
CA SER A 435 21.74 -7.65 18.47
C SER A 435 20.81 -8.77 18.97
N SER A 436 19.64 -8.44 19.49
CA SER A 436 18.67 -9.42 20.00
C SER A 436 17.68 -9.89 18.95
N ASN A 437 17.60 -9.25 17.78
CA ASN A 437 16.55 -9.43 16.76
C ASN A 437 15.11 -9.31 17.31
N ARG A 438 14.93 -8.76 18.53
CA ARG A 438 13.61 -8.58 19.14
C ARG A 438 12.93 -7.36 18.49
N THR A 439 11.90 -7.60 17.74
CA THR A 439 11.09 -6.57 17.07
C THR A 439 9.71 -6.42 17.67
N THR A 440 9.29 -7.41 18.49
CA THR A 440 7.90 -7.54 18.97
C THR A 440 7.89 -8.09 20.39
N LEU A 441 6.93 -7.61 21.17
CA LEU A 441 6.44 -8.20 22.41
C LEU A 441 4.92 -8.37 22.30
N SER A 442 4.38 -9.45 22.85
CA SER A 442 2.97 -9.79 22.70
C SER A 442 2.35 -10.35 23.99
N SER A 443 1.05 -10.55 24.00
CA SER A 443 0.38 -11.22 25.13
C SER A 443 0.85 -12.65 25.36
N TYR A 444 1.52 -13.29 24.40
CA TYR A 444 2.16 -14.60 24.58
C TYR A 444 3.43 -14.54 25.44
N ASP A 445 3.96 -13.36 25.70
CA ASP A 445 5.17 -13.16 26.51
C ASP A 445 4.87 -12.72 27.95
N LEU A 446 3.58 -12.59 28.32
CA LEU A 446 3.12 -12.01 29.62
C LEU A 446 3.64 -12.77 30.85
N ASP A 447 3.89 -14.06 30.76
CA ASP A 447 4.47 -14.87 31.83
C ASP A 447 5.95 -14.59 32.09
N LYS A 448 6.67 -14.04 31.09
CA LYS A 448 8.07 -13.61 31.17
C LYS A 448 8.23 -12.13 31.54
N MET A 449 7.15 -11.34 31.39
CA MET A 449 7.18 -9.90 31.64
C MET A 449 6.99 -9.58 33.13
N LYS A 450 7.58 -8.48 33.57
CA LYS A 450 7.22 -7.86 34.86
C LYS A 450 5.87 -7.15 34.70
N LYS A 451 4.90 -7.56 35.53
CA LYS A 451 3.56 -6.97 35.61
C LYS A 451 3.52 -5.91 36.68
N ASN A 452 2.66 -4.92 36.49
CA ASN A 452 2.28 -3.94 37.52
C ASN A 452 1.28 -4.56 38.50
N ALA A 453 1.03 -3.88 39.64
CA ALA A 453 0.14 -4.37 40.69
C ALA A 453 -1.32 -4.57 40.22
N ASP A 454 -1.77 -3.84 39.23
CA ASP A 454 -3.10 -3.92 38.62
C ASP A 454 -3.19 -4.96 37.47
N GLY A 455 -2.12 -5.72 37.25
CA GLY A 455 -2.03 -6.72 36.18
C GLY A 455 -1.70 -6.16 34.80
N SER A 456 -1.60 -4.86 34.62
CA SER A 456 -1.08 -4.24 33.40
C SER A 456 0.42 -4.52 33.22
N VAL A 457 0.95 -4.23 32.03
CA VAL A 457 2.39 -4.34 31.74
C VAL A 457 2.92 -3.04 31.14
N THR A 458 4.02 -2.53 31.68
CA THR A 458 4.73 -1.41 31.07
C THR A 458 5.73 -1.95 30.08
N LEU A 459 5.60 -1.57 28.80
CA LEU A 459 6.54 -1.90 27.72
C LEU A 459 7.41 -0.70 27.40
N TYR A 460 8.67 -0.97 27.09
CA TYR A 460 9.68 0.06 26.77
C TYR A 460 10.17 -0.08 25.34
N VAL A 461 10.38 1.04 24.69
CA VAL A 461 10.91 1.14 23.31
C VAL A 461 12.05 2.14 23.31
N GLY A 462 13.25 1.72 22.98
CA GLY A 462 14.41 2.60 23.02
C GLY A 462 15.75 1.90 22.84
N PRO A 463 16.87 2.65 22.87
CA PRO A 463 18.19 2.09 22.58
C PRO A 463 18.71 1.14 23.68
N LYS A 464 18.25 1.30 24.92
CA LYS A 464 18.67 0.48 26.07
C LYS A 464 17.46 0.14 26.96
N ALA A 465 17.47 -1.06 27.52
CA ALA A 465 16.48 -1.46 28.51
C ALA A 465 16.67 -0.69 29.83
N PRO A 466 15.59 -0.30 30.53
CA PRO A 466 15.72 0.11 31.93
C PRO A 466 16.23 -1.07 32.78
N LYS A 467 16.94 -0.76 33.83
CA LYS A 467 17.58 -1.78 34.71
C LYS A 467 16.55 -2.84 35.17
N GLY A 468 16.81 -4.09 34.81
CA GLY A 468 16.00 -5.23 35.20
C GLY A 468 14.63 -5.32 34.49
N LEU A 469 14.43 -4.64 33.36
CA LEU A 469 13.22 -4.65 32.56
C LEU A 469 13.47 -5.13 31.11
N ASP A 470 14.51 -5.95 30.92
CA ASP A 470 14.90 -6.50 29.62
C ASP A 470 13.79 -7.31 28.97
N THR A 471 12.93 -7.97 29.77
CA THR A 471 11.79 -8.75 29.27
C THR A 471 10.64 -7.89 28.76
N ASN A 472 10.58 -6.63 29.17
CA ASN A 472 9.53 -5.67 28.80
C ASN A 472 10.03 -4.64 27.77
N TRP A 473 11.17 -4.86 27.11
CA TRP A 473 11.82 -3.88 26.26
C TRP A 473 12.00 -4.37 24.83
N ILE A 474 11.79 -3.45 23.85
CA ILE A 474 12.10 -3.64 22.44
C ILE A 474 13.22 -2.67 22.04
N PRO A 475 14.35 -3.16 21.51
CA PRO A 475 15.50 -2.34 21.12
C PRO A 475 15.23 -1.55 19.84
N THR A 476 15.69 -0.29 19.81
CA THR A 476 15.63 0.56 18.61
C THR A 476 16.98 0.75 17.92
N ALA A 477 18.07 0.24 18.50
CA ALA A 477 19.45 0.46 18.01
C ALA A 477 19.75 1.95 17.72
N GLY A 478 19.14 2.87 18.47
CA GLY A 478 19.27 4.32 18.28
C GLY A 478 18.46 4.89 17.10
N LYS A 479 17.71 4.08 16.35
CA LYS A 479 16.82 4.54 15.28
C LYS A 479 15.58 5.26 15.84
N ARG A 480 14.94 6.07 14.99
CA ARG A 480 13.63 6.64 15.27
C ARG A 480 12.58 5.54 15.23
N PRO A 481 11.90 5.23 16.35
CA PRO A 481 10.94 4.14 16.39
C PRO A 481 9.62 4.54 15.75
N LEU A 482 8.95 3.56 15.15
CA LEU A 482 7.54 3.59 14.78
C LEU A 482 6.84 2.40 15.45
N PRO A 483 6.30 2.57 16.64
CA PRO A 483 5.58 1.52 17.34
C PRO A 483 4.21 1.26 16.70
N ALA A 484 3.87 -0.01 16.51
CA ALA A 484 2.58 -0.46 16.02
C ALA A 484 1.95 -1.43 17.01
N MET A 485 0.89 -1.03 17.68
CA MET A 485 0.07 -1.93 18.48
C MET A 485 -0.91 -2.67 17.58
N ARG A 486 -0.87 -3.98 17.63
CA ARG A 486 -1.68 -4.89 16.81
C ARG A 486 -2.71 -5.58 17.69
N PHE A 487 -3.97 -5.55 17.25
CA PHE A 487 -5.11 -6.18 17.91
C PHE A 487 -5.61 -7.32 17.02
N TYR A 488 -5.44 -8.56 17.46
CA TYR A 488 -5.89 -9.76 16.74
C TYR A 488 -7.23 -10.21 17.32
N GLY A 489 -8.26 -10.27 16.45
CA GLY A 489 -9.64 -10.47 16.87
C GLY A 489 -10.14 -9.33 17.75
N PRO A 490 -10.10 -8.06 17.31
CA PRO A 490 -10.55 -6.95 18.12
C PRO A 490 -12.01 -7.15 18.53
N THR A 491 -12.33 -6.77 19.78
CA THR A 491 -13.70 -6.87 20.31
C THR A 491 -14.51 -5.61 19.98
N GLU A 492 -15.78 -5.63 20.30
CA GLU A 492 -16.67 -4.49 20.10
C GLU A 492 -16.15 -3.23 20.82
N ALA A 493 -15.60 -3.37 22.03
CA ALA A 493 -15.03 -2.24 22.78
C ALA A 493 -13.91 -1.52 22.02
N PHE A 494 -13.15 -2.24 21.20
CA PHE A 494 -12.19 -1.63 20.29
C PHE A 494 -12.88 -0.97 19.09
N ASN A 495 -13.76 -1.70 18.40
CA ASN A 495 -14.38 -1.25 17.14
C ASN A 495 -15.27 -0.03 17.32
N ASN A 496 -16.02 0.05 18.44
CA ASN A 496 -16.84 1.22 18.79
C ASN A 496 -16.07 2.33 19.54
N ARG A 497 -14.73 2.13 19.73
CA ARG A 497 -13.80 3.11 20.32
C ARG A 497 -14.06 3.45 21.79
N THR A 498 -14.80 2.62 22.52
CA THR A 498 -14.99 2.81 23.97
C THR A 498 -13.73 2.47 24.75
N PHE A 499 -12.93 1.52 24.26
CA PHE A 499 -11.56 1.32 24.71
C PHE A 499 -10.63 2.33 24.04
N LYS A 500 -9.70 2.91 24.82
CA LYS A 500 -8.66 3.81 24.31
C LYS A 500 -7.30 3.36 24.81
N LEU A 501 -6.40 3.05 23.86
CA LEU A 501 -5.02 2.70 24.21
C LEU A 501 -4.29 3.96 24.74
N PRO A 502 -3.52 3.89 25.85
CA PRO A 502 -2.67 4.98 26.27
C PRO A 502 -1.62 5.35 25.21
N ASP A 503 -1.28 6.63 25.12
CA ASP A 503 -0.18 7.08 24.27
C ASP A 503 1.18 6.68 24.85
N PHE A 504 2.20 6.66 24.01
CA PHE A 504 3.59 6.49 24.46
C PHE A 504 4.03 7.73 25.24
N ALA A 505 4.73 7.52 26.34
CA ALA A 505 5.33 8.59 27.13
C ALA A 505 6.86 8.57 27.02
N LEU A 506 7.47 9.72 26.83
CA LEU A 506 8.93 9.88 26.90
C LEU A 506 9.43 9.58 28.31
N VAL A 507 10.45 8.74 28.43
CA VAL A 507 11.12 8.43 29.71
C VAL A 507 12.41 9.22 29.84
N SER A 508 13.21 9.30 28.72
CA SER A 508 14.48 10.02 28.69
C SER A 508 14.91 10.31 27.25
#